data_5e44949af847df14e33c8814e0166796
#
_entry.id   5e44949af847df14e33c8814e0166796
#
_cell.length_a   1.000
_cell.length_b   1.000
_cell.length_c   1.000
_cell.angle_alpha   90.00
_cell.angle_beta   90.00
_cell.angle_gamma   90.00
#
_symmetry.space_group_name_H-M   'P 1'
#
loop_
_entity.id
_entity.type
_entity.pdbx_description
1 polymer ?
#
loop_
_entity_poly.entity_id
_entity_poly.type
_entity_poly.pdbx_seq_one_letter_code
_entity_poly.pdbx_strand_id
1 'polypeptide(L)'
;MNFGDAWKDWMGECDQSQSEKMLDYFYDQGGNFVDTANGYQGEQSEQWIGEWMMKRGNRDQIVLATKYTACFRRGHDDETLVNFAGNGAKSLHTSINASLRKLQTDYIDLLYVHWWEFSTSIPELMQSLNKLVSTGKVLYLGISDTPAWVVTKANQYARDHGLAQFSVYQGRWSAAHRDLERDIVHMCRDEDMAIAPWGSLGGGNFKTEEQRKASTGRKIPPNETEINISEVLERIAIRKNTLITSVAQAYVTHKAPFVFPIVGGRSVDHLKANIEALSLKLTDEDMQEIDNVAKLDLGFPLNMLWGDKVPDHPGKVFMLFQAGTYDHVPLAKPIAPAHQG
;
A
#
# COMPACT_ATOMS: atom_id res chain seq x y z
N MET A 1 -5.30 6.85 6.83
CA MET A 1 -4.84 8.26 6.83
C MET A 1 -6.00 9.27 6.73
N ASN A 2 -7.16 8.88 6.21
CA ASN A 2 -8.31 9.81 6.07
C ASN A 2 -9.20 9.90 7.32
N PHE A 3 -9.14 8.94 8.23
CA PHE A 3 -9.94 8.95 9.47
C PHE A 3 -9.32 9.92 10.46
N GLY A 4 -9.90 11.09 10.59
CA GLY A 4 -9.44 12.18 11.43
C GLY A 4 -9.73 13.56 10.83
N ASP A 5 -9.75 14.58 11.66
CA ASP A 5 -9.97 15.98 11.30
C ASP A 5 -8.77 16.89 11.60
N ALA A 6 -7.73 16.37 12.28
CA ALA A 6 -6.54 17.14 12.62
C ALA A 6 -5.80 17.68 11.39
N TRP A 7 -5.93 17.03 10.22
CA TRP A 7 -5.31 17.45 8.96
C TRP A 7 -6.31 17.98 7.92
N LYS A 8 -7.49 18.44 8.36
CA LYS A 8 -8.58 18.88 7.48
C LYS A 8 -8.19 19.98 6.49
N ASP A 9 -7.23 20.84 6.87
CA ASP A 9 -6.84 22.00 6.04
C ASP A 9 -6.20 21.60 4.70
N TRP A 10 -5.60 20.41 4.63
CA TRP A 10 -4.97 19.91 3.41
C TRP A 10 -5.53 18.58 2.89
N MET A 11 -6.12 17.75 3.77
CA MET A 11 -6.70 16.46 3.37
C MET A 11 -8.22 16.51 3.16
N GLY A 12 -8.87 17.56 3.66
CA GLY A 12 -10.31 17.66 3.76
C GLY A 12 -10.85 16.94 4.99
N GLU A 13 -12.05 17.32 5.40
CA GLU A 13 -12.68 16.87 6.62
C GLU A 13 -13.22 15.42 6.51
N CYS A 14 -12.97 14.62 7.53
CA CYS A 14 -13.59 13.33 7.76
C CYS A 14 -13.69 13.12 9.28
N ASP A 15 -14.81 13.52 9.85
CA ASP A 15 -15.05 13.41 11.29
C ASP A 15 -15.23 11.96 11.76
N GLN A 16 -15.34 11.77 13.05
CA GLN A 16 -15.48 10.44 13.64
C GLN A 16 -16.77 9.73 13.18
N SER A 17 -17.89 10.43 13.10
CA SER A 17 -19.17 9.86 12.66
C SER A 17 -19.06 9.38 11.20
N GLN A 18 -18.43 10.16 10.34
CA GLN A 18 -18.20 9.78 8.94
C GLN A 18 -17.21 8.61 8.81
N SER A 19 -16.16 8.59 9.63
CA SER A 19 -15.21 7.49 9.70
C SER A 19 -15.87 6.18 10.13
N GLU A 20 -16.71 6.21 11.19
CA GLU A 20 -17.47 5.05 11.65
C GLU A 20 -18.45 4.54 10.57
N LYS A 21 -19.19 5.42 9.88
CA LYS A 21 -20.08 5.03 8.77
C LYS A 21 -19.33 4.34 7.63
N MET A 22 -18.12 4.80 7.31
CA MET A 22 -17.29 4.17 6.29
C MET A 22 -16.78 2.80 6.73
N LEU A 23 -16.34 2.66 7.97
CA LEU A 23 -15.91 1.39 8.55
C LEU A 23 -17.06 0.39 8.62
N ASP A 24 -18.27 0.84 9.05
CA ASP A 24 -19.48 0.02 9.07
C ASP A 24 -19.83 -0.47 7.67
N TYR A 25 -19.88 0.44 6.70
CA TYR A 25 -20.16 0.06 5.31
C TYR A 25 -19.15 -0.95 4.77
N PHE A 26 -17.86 -0.71 4.99
CA PHE A 26 -16.79 -1.62 4.55
C PHE A 26 -16.95 -3.02 5.16
N TYR A 27 -17.15 -3.08 6.47
CA TYR A 27 -17.35 -4.32 7.19
C TYR A 27 -18.62 -5.06 6.75
N ASP A 28 -19.73 -4.35 6.58
CA ASP A 28 -21.01 -4.92 6.15
C ASP A 28 -20.97 -5.43 4.69
N GLN A 29 -20.02 -4.94 3.86
CA GLN A 29 -19.73 -5.47 2.52
C GLN A 29 -18.71 -6.64 2.53
N GLY A 30 -18.34 -7.15 3.70
CA GLY A 30 -17.38 -8.25 3.86
C GLY A 30 -15.91 -7.83 3.91
N GLY A 31 -15.63 -6.53 3.94
CA GLY A 31 -14.27 -6.01 4.10
C GLY A 31 -13.79 -6.16 5.54
N ASN A 32 -12.54 -6.59 5.72
CA ASN A 32 -11.98 -6.80 7.06
C ASN A 32 -10.54 -6.32 7.25
N PHE A 33 -9.84 -5.89 6.20
CA PHE A 33 -8.48 -5.38 6.32
C PHE A 33 -8.49 -3.85 6.50
N VAL A 34 -8.07 -3.38 7.69
CA VAL A 34 -8.05 -1.95 8.05
C VAL A 34 -6.62 -1.49 8.26
N ASP A 35 -6.17 -0.50 7.47
CA ASP A 35 -4.82 0.06 7.51
C ASP A 35 -4.80 1.46 8.15
N THR A 36 -3.93 1.65 9.13
CA THR A 36 -3.67 2.92 9.79
C THR A 36 -2.19 3.13 10.07
N ALA A 37 -1.82 4.10 10.90
CA ALA A 37 -0.47 4.31 11.43
C ALA A 37 -0.52 5.11 12.74
N ASN A 38 0.53 4.97 13.56
CA ASN A 38 0.61 5.54 14.90
C ASN A 38 0.44 7.07 14.98
N GLY A 39 0.78 7.81 13.92
CA GLY A 39 0.73 9.27 13.86
C GLY A 39 -0.31 9.85 12.90
N TYR A 40 -1.14 9.02 12.24
CA TYR A 40 -2.12 9.56 11.30
C TYR A 40 -3.15 10.45 12.01
N GLN A 41 -3.39 11.64 11.43
CA GLN A 41 -4.32 12.64 11.97
C GLN A 41 -4.01 13.01 13.43
N GLY A 42 -2.73 13.15 13.79
CA GLY A 42 -2.36 13.44 15.17
C GLY A 42 -2.86 12.36 16.14
N GLU A 43 -2.73 11.10 15.78
CA GLU A 43 -3.14 9.90 16.55
C GLU A 43 -4.65 9.55 16.48
N GLN A 44 -5.52 10.44 16.00
CA GLN A 44 -6.98 10.22 15.93
C GLN A 44 -7.35 8.95 15.15
N SER A 45 -6.61 8.62 14.08
CA SER A 45 -6.95 7.48 13.21
C SER A 45 -6.95 6.16 13.98
N GLU A 46 -5.92 5.87 14.79
CA GLU A 46 -5.90 4.66 15.62
C GLU A 46 -6.96 4.71 16.72
N GLN A 47 -7.16 5.88 17.33
CA GLN A 47 -8.14 6.04 18.40
C GLN A 47 -9.57 5.73 17.92
N TRP A 48 -10.00 6.33 16.79
CA TRP A 48 -11.35 6.13 16.27
C TRP A 48 -11.59 4.72 15.75
N ILE A 49 -10.57 4.09 15.15
CA ILE A 49 -10.65 2.67 14.76
C ILE A 49 -10.80 1.79 16.00
N GLY A 50 -10.06 2.05 17.09
CA GLY A 50 -10.17 1.32 18.34
C GLY A 50 -11.56 1.44 18.96
N GLU A 51 -12.08 2.66 19.06
CA GLU A 51 -13.42 2.94 19.57
C GLU A 51 -14.50 2.25 18.72
N TRP A 52 -14.37 2.27 17.39
CA TRP A 52 -15.27 1.57 16.47
C TRP A 52 -15.26 0.05 16.68
N MET A 53 -14.07 -0.57 16.77
CA MET A 53 -13.97 -2.02 17.00
C MET A 53 -14.56 -2.44 18.33
N MET A 54 -14.34 -1.66 19.39
CA MET A 54 -14.94 -1.89 20.71
C MET A 54 -16.46 -1.79 20.66
N LYS A 55 -16.99 -0.76 20.01
CA LYS A 55 -18.43 -0.52 19.84
C LYS A 55 -19.12 -1.65 19.06
N ARG A 56 -18.43 -2.20 18.01
CA ARG A 56 -18.96 -3.28 17.18
C ARG A 56 -18.71 -4.67 17.77
N GLY A 57 -17.78 -4.81 18.70
CA GLY A 57 -17.38 -6.11 19.24
C GLY A 57 -16.78 -7.07 18.21
N ASN A 58 -16.08 -6.55 17.21
CA ASN A 58 -15.64 -7.30 16.02
C ASN A 58 -14.12 -7.40 15.85
N ARG A 59 -13.33 -7.12 16.90
CA ARG A 59 -11.85 -7.11 16.82
C ARG A 59 -11.27 -8.35 16.14
N ASP A 60 -11.72 -9.54 16.53
CA ASP A 60 -11.18 -10.80 16.01
C ASP A 60 -11.58 -11.10 14.54
N GLN A 61 -12.48 -10.32 13.98
CA GLN A 61 -12.86 -10.43 12.57
C GLN A 61 -12.09 -9.44 11.68
N ILE A 62 -11.34 -8.50 12.29
CA ILE A 62 -10.59 -7.45 11.58
C ILE A 62 -9.11 -7.83 11.52
N VAL A 63 -8.55 -7.78 10.32
CA VAL A 63 -7.11 -7.74 10.09
C VAL A 63 -6.64 -6.30 10.26
N LEU A 64 -6.11 -5.99 11.41
CA LEU A 64 -5.71 -4.62 11.79
C LEU A 64 -4.24 -4.40 11.48
N ALA A 65 -3.96 -3.48 10.57
CA ALA A 65 -2.61 -3.07 10.21
C ALA A 65 -2.32 -1.66 10.73
N THR A 66 -1.18 -1.50 11.40
CA THR A 66 -0.65 -0.19 11.78
C THR A 66 0.85 -0.09 11.54
N LYS A 67 1.43 1.10 11.72
CA LYS A 67 2.81 1.40 11.36
C LYS A 67 3.49 2.22 12.45
N TYR A 68 4.81 2.00 12.63
CA TYR A 68 5.66 2.86 13.45
C TYR A 68 6.78 3.48 12.60
N THR A 69 7.69 4.21 13.15
CA THR A 69 8.82 4.95 12.57
C THR A 69 8.60 6.45 12.62
N ALA A 70 7.39 6.93 12.25
CA ALA A 70 7.05 8.35 12.35
C ALA A 70 7.01 8.80 13.81
N CYS A 71 7.40 10.06 14.07
CA CYS A 71 7.19 10.68 15.37
C CYS A 71 5.69 10.94 15.58
N PHE A 72 5.04 10.05 16.32
CA PHE A 72 3.60 10.18 16.60
C PHE A 72 3.30 11.25 17.67
N ARG A 73 4.31 11.69 18.41
CA ARG A 73 4.22 12.78 19.40
C ARG A 73 4.54 14.16 18.80
N ARG A 74 4.56 14.29 17.49
CA ARG A 74 4.82 15.58 16.82
C ARG A 74 3.78 16.63 17.22
N GLY A 75 4.24 17.80 17.65
CA GLY A 75 3.39 18.88 18.16
C GLY A 75 3.30 18.94 19.69
N HIS A 76 3.99 18.03 20.40
CA HIS A 76 4.18 18.12 21.86
C HIS A 76 5.54 18.77 22.15
N ASP A 77 5.58 20.10 22.10
CA ASP A 77 6.83 20.88 22.18
C ASP A 77 7.47 20.84 23.59
N ASP A 78 6.77 20.36 24.59
CA ASP A 78 7.20 20.13 25.96
C ASP A 78 7.89 18.77 26.17
N GLU A 79 7.90 17.89 25.17
CA GLU A 79 8.48 16.55 25.23
C GLU A 79 9.80 16.43 24.47
N THR A 80 10.69 15.54 24.94
CA THR A 80 11.90 15.14 24.21
C THR A 80 11.54 14.10 23.15
N LEU A 81 11.39 14.51 21.89
CA LEU A 81 10.78 13.72 20.82
C LEU A 81 11.69 12.63 20.22
N VAL A 82 13.01 12.67 20.46
CA VAL A 82 13.99 11.81 19.79
C VAL A 82 13.71 10.30 19.91
N ASN A 83 13.07 9.87 20.99
CA ASN A 83 12.75 8.44 21.23
C ASN A 83 11.42 7.99 20.62
N PHE A 84 10.68 8.88 19.96
CA PHE A 84 9.36 8.56 19.38
C PHE A 84 9.41 8.44 17.87
N ALA A 85 10.61 8.44 17.27
CA ALA A 85 10.81 8.30 15.83
C ALA A 85 11.94 7.32 15.50
N GLY A 86 12.03 6.88 14.26
CA GLY A 86 13.04 5.96 13.74
C GLY A 86 12.70 4.48 13.92
N ASN A 87 13.60 3.61 13.42
CA ASN A 87 13.39 2.16 13.41
C ASN A 87 13.95 1.44 14.67
N GLY A 88 14.68 2.16 15.53
CA GLY A 88 15.35 1.59 16.70
C GLY A 88 14.39 1.01 17.75
N ALA A 89 14.92 0.13 18.60
CA ALA A 89 14.16 -0.61 19.60
C ALA A 89 13.36 0.27 20.57
N LYS A 90 13.87 1.47 20.93
CA LYS A 90 13.16 2.39 21.83
C LYS A 90 11.91 2.99 21.17
N SER A 91 12.03 3.45 19.94
CA SER A 91 10.91 3.98 19.16
C SER A 91 9.85 2.90 18.94
N LEU A 92 10.26 1.68 18.58
CA LEU A 92 9.35 0.55 18.43
C LEU A 92 8.58 0.27 19.73
N HIS A 93 9.28 0.22 20.88
CA HIS A 93 8.66 -0.04 22.19
C HIS A 93 7.61 1.02 22.57
N THR A 94 7.94 2.30 22.40
CA THR A 94 7.00 3.38 22.74
C THR A 94 5.82 3.41 21.78
N SER A 95 6.06 3.21 20.48
CA SER A 95 5.02 3.21 19.44
C SER A 95 4.03 2.05 19.62
N ILE A 96 4.51 0.80 19.79
CA ILE A 96 3.61 -0.35 19.92
C ILE A 96 2.69 -0.23 21.15
N ASN A 97 3.25 0.20 22.28
CA ASN A 97 2.45 0.38 23.50
C ASN A 97 1.42 1.51 23.35
N ALA A 98 1.75 2.58 22.63
CA ALA A 98 0.80 3.66 22.33
C ALA A 98 -0.29 3.19 21.36
N SER A 99 0.07 2.47 20.29
CA SER A 99 -0.88 1.93 19.31
C SER A 99 -1.86 0.94 19.95
N LEU A 100 -1.39 0.00 20.76
CA LEU A 100 -2.26 -0.96 21.46
C LEU A 100 -3.28 -0.25 22.35
N ARG A 101 -2.86 0.80 23.07
CA ARG A 101 -3.80 1.60 23.90
C ARG A 101 -4.84 2.35 23.08
N LYS A 102 -4.44 3.03 21.99
CA LYS A 102 -5.35 3.79 21.11
C LYS A 102 -6.33 2.88 20.38
N LEU A 103 -5.82 1.75 19.87
CA LEU A 103 -6.60 0.75 19.17
C LEU A 103 -7.45 -0.14 20.10
N GLN A 104 -7.30 0.00 21.42
CA GLN A 104 -8.04 -0.74 22.47
C GLN A 104 -8.00 -2.25 22.26
N THR A 105 -6.81 -2.79 21.97
CA THR A 105 -6.56 -4.21 21.71
C THR A 105 -5.22 -4.63 22.33
N ASP A 106 -5.04 -5.89 22.58
CA ASP A 106 -3.80 -6.47 23.11
C ASP A 106 -2.88 -7.03 22.02
N TYR A 107 -3.34 -7.10 20.77
CA TYR A 107 -2.55 -7.53 19.62
C TYR A 107 -2.83 -6.72 18.34
N ILE A 108 -1.87 -6.76 17.42
CA ILE A 108 -1.94 -6.17 16.07
C ILE A 108 -1.71 -7.30 15.07
N ASP A 109 -2.56 -7.39 14.05
CA ASP A 109 -2.41 -8.44 13.03
C ASP A 109 -1.18 -8.21 12.16
N LEU A 110 -0.96 -6.97 11.70
CA LEU A 110 0.15 -6.61 10.84
C LEU A 110 0.82 -5.31 11.28
N LEU A 111 2.08 -5.39 11.71
CA LEU A 111 2.86 -4.20 12.05
C LEU A 111 3.84 -3.87 10.94
N TYR A 112 3.71 -2.68 10.36
CA TYR A 112 4.66 -2.17 9.38
C TYR A 112 5.78 -1.35 10.03
N VAL A 113 7.00 -1.56 9.51
CA VAL A 113 8.03 -0.52 9.48
C VAL A 113 7.59 0.48 8.41
N HIS A 114 7.33 1.75 8.79
CA HIS A 114 6.68 2.73 7.90
C HIS A 114 7.58 3.19 6.75
N TRP A 115 8.90 3.29 7.02
CA TRP A 115 9.97 3.47 6.02
C TRP A 115 11.32 3.14 6.65
N TRP A 116 12.30 2.93 5.80
CA TRP A 116 13.67 2.71 6.24
C TRP A 116 14.40 4.04 6.45
N GLU A 117 14.94 4.27 7.65
CA GLU A 117 15.55 5.55 8.04
C GLU A 117 17.10 5.54 8.00
N PHE A 118 17.71 4.44 7.56
CA PHE A 118 19.14 4.25 7.30
C PHE A 118 20.09 4.37 8.52
N SER A 119 19.60 4.53 9.76
CA SER A 119 20.46 4.61 10.94
C SER A 119 20.42 3.38 11.82
N THR A 120 19.31 2.64 11.83
CA THR A 120 19.16 1.39 12.59
C THR A 120 19.76 0.21 11.83
N SER A 121 20.46 -0.68 12.51
CA SER A 121 20.97 -1.89 11.89
C SER A 121 19.86 -2.94 11.63
N ILE A 122 19.99 -3.69 10.54
CA ILE A 122 19.05 -4.79 10.22
C ILE A 122 18.97 -5.82 11.38
N PRO A 123 20.07 -6.26 12.01
CA PRO A 123 20.00 -7.13 13.17
C PRO A 123 19.17 -6.57 14.32
N GLU A 124 19.36 -5.30 14.70
CA GLU A 124 18.59 -4.67 15.77
C GLU A 124 17.10 -4.63 15.43
N LEU A 125 16.78 -4.20 14.19
CA LEU A 125 15.41 -4.15 13.71
C LEU A 125 14.73 -5.51 13.81
N MET A 126 15.29 -6.54 13.15
CA MET A 126 14.67 -7.87 13.06
C MET A 126 14.56 -8.57 14.42
N GLN A 127 15.58 -8.45 15.27
CA GLN A 127 15.54 -8.97 16.64
C GLN A 127 14.44 -8.29 17.48
N SER A 128 14.28 -6.98 17.33
CA SER A 128 13.29 -6.22 18.09
C SER A 128 11.86 -6.52 17.63
N LEU A 129 11.63 -6.63 16.31
CA LEU A 129 10.34 -7.02 15.74
C LEU A 129 9.96 -8.45 16.13
N ASN A 130 10.92 -9.39 16.07
CA ASN A 130 10.65 -10.78 16.44
C ASN A 130 10.22 -10.95 17.90
N LYS A 131 10.69 -10.10 18.82
CA LYS A 131 10.20 -10.11 20.21
C LYS A 131 8.70 -9.82 20.31
N LEU A 132 8.18 -8.94 19.45
CA LEU A 132 6.74 -8.63 19.42
C LEU A 132 5.94 -9.81 18.88
N VAL A 133 6.45 -10.50 17.86
CA VAL A 133 5.81 -11.69 17.31
C VAL A 133 5.84 -12.83 18.33
N SER A 134 7.01 -13.10 18.94
CA SER A 134 7.17 -14.17 19.95
C SER A 134 6.29 -13.98 21.19
N THR A 135 5.94 -12.74 21.52
CA THR A 135 5.05 -12.42 22.65
C THR A 135 3.57 -12.32 22.26
N GLY A 136 3.23 -12.53 20.99
CA GLY A 136 1.86 -12.46 20.49
C GLY A 136 1.28 -11.04 20.38
N LYS A 137 2.08 -10.00 20.62
CA LYS A 137 1.63 -8.61 20.44
C LYS A 137 1.46 -8.20 18.99
N VAL A 138 2.14 -8.89 18.08
CA VAL A 138 2.07 -8.73 16.63
C VAL A 138 2.02 -10.10 16.00
N LEU A 139 1.16 -10.33 15.02
CA LEU A 139 1.05 -11.63 14.36
C LEU A 139 1.91 -11.70 13.11
N TYR A 140 1.94 -10.67 12.29
CA TYR A 140 2.70 -10.60 11.05
C TYR A 140 3.47 -9.28 10.93
N LEU A 141 4.57 -9.31 10.18
CA LEU A 141 5.42 -8.15 9.92
C LEU A 141 5.26 -7.68 8.48
N GLY A 142 5.18 -6.37 8.30
CA GLY A 142 5.23 -5.69 7.02
C GLY A 142 6.32 -4.63 6.98
N ILE A 143 6.66 -4.20 5.77
CA ILE A 143 7.60 -3.12 5.55
C ILE A 143 7.10 -2.19 4.47
N SER A 144 7.29 -0.89 4.65
CA SER A 144 6.81 0.13 3.72
C SER A 144 7.97 1.02 3.25
N ASP A 145 7.85 1.54 2.02
CA ASP A 145 8.73 2.59 1.45
C ASP A 145 10.23 2.36 1.75
N THR A 146 10.70 1.14 1.49
CA THR A 146 12.05 0.65 1.80
C THR A 146 12.71 0.09 0.53
N PRO A 147 14.01 0.34 0.29
CA PRO A 147 14.70 -0.25 -0.86
C PRO A 147 14.66 -1.79 -0.86
N ALA A 148 14.49 -2.40 -2.04
CA ALA A 148 14.39 -3.86 -2.19
C ALA A 148 15.57 -4.61 -1.54
N TRP A 149 16.81 -4.13 -1.71
CA TRP A 149 17.99 -4.76 -1.14
C TRP A 149 17.98 -4.80 0.40
N VAL A 150 17.35 -3.81 1.05
CA VAL A 150 17.20 -3.80 2.53
C VAL A 150 16.23 -4.88 2.96
N VAL A 151 15.10 -5.00 2.25
CA VAL A 151 14.07 -6.00 2.54
C VAL A 151 14.61 -7.42 2.39
N THR A 152 15.24 -7.71 1.25
CA THR A 152 15.87 -9.01 0.99
C THR A 152 16.92 -9.35 2.06
N LYS A 153 17.78 -8.39 2.41
CA LYS A 153 18.79 -8.59 3.45
C LYS A 153 18.17 -8.81 4.83
N ALA A 154 17.06 -8.15 5.14
CA ALA A 154 16.34 -8.31 6.41
C ALA A 154 15.66 -9.68 6.50
N ASN A 155 14.97 -10.10 5.44
CA ASN A 155 14.35 -11.42 5.37
C ASN A 155 15.39 -12.53 5.36
N GLN A 156 16.53 -12.37 4.66
CA GLN A 156 17.64 -13.35 4.74
C GLN A 156 18.20 -13.45 6.14
N TYR A 157 18.43 -12.31 6.82
CA TYR A 157 18.86 -12.32 8.21
C TYR A 157 17.84 -13.04 9.11
N ALA A 158 16.55 -12.83 8.89
CA ALA A 158 15.51 -13.51 9.66
C ALA A 158 15.54 -15.03 9.44
N ARG A 159 15.65 -15.50 8.21
CA ARG A 159 15.79 -16.93 7.87
C ARG A 159 17.00 -17.58 8.58
N ASP A 160 18.15 -16.93 8.49
CA ASP A 160 19.40 -17.44 9.07
C ASP A 160 19.38 -17.53 10.60
N HIS A 161 18.49 -16.75 11.26
CA HIS A 161 18.41 -16.68 12.72
C HIS A 161 17.08 -17.21 13.29
N GLY A 162 16.22 -17.83 12.47
CA GLY A 162 14.94 -18.38 12.93
C GLY A 162 13.96 -17.31 13.43
N LEU A 163 13.96 -16.13 12.81
CA LEU A 163 13.11 -15.00 13.16
C LEU A 163 11.93 -14.87 12.18
N ALA A 164 10.89 -14.14 12.58
CA ALA A 164 9.79 -13.76 11.71
C ALA A 164 10.27 -12.85 10.57
N GLN A 165 9.83 -13.15 9.35
CA GLN A 165 10.12 -12.39 8.14
C GLN A 165 9.04 -11.34 7.85
N PHE A 166 9.36 -10.36 7.01
CA PHE A 166 8.33 -9.52 6.40
C PHE A 166 7.51 -10.32 5.38
N SER A 167 6.19 -10.22 5.46
CA SER A 167 5.23 -10.92 4.59
C SER A 167 4.45 -9.99 3.65
N VAL A 168 4.47 -8.68 3.90
CA VAL A 168 3.77 -7.67 3.10
C VAL A 168 4.68 -6.47 2.88
N TYR A 169 4.76 -6.01 1.61
CA TYR A 169 5.37 -4.74 1.25
C TYR A 169 4.30 -3.70 0.96
N GLN A 170 4.40 -2.52 1.54
CA GLN A 170 3.53 -1.39 1.23
C GLN A 170 4.34 -0.27 0.56
N GLY A 171 3.91 0.23 -0.61
CA GLY A 171 4.62 1.28 -1.31
C GLY A 171 3.75 2.05 -2.30
N ARG A 172 4.26 3.20 -2.79
CA ARG A 172 3.55 4.03 -3.75
C ARG A 172 3.52 3.37 -5.13
N TRP A 173 2.33 2.98 -5.58
CA TRP A 173 2.16 2.41 -6.91
C TRP A 173 0.84 2.82 -7.54
N SER A 174 0.92 3.35 -8.75
CA SER A 174 -0.23 3.76 -9.55
C SER A 174 0.13 3.77 -11.04
N ALA A 175 -0.84 4.03 -11.90
CA ALA A 175 -0.60 4.21 -13.33
C ALA A 175 0.39 5.36 -13.64
N ALA A 176 0.50 6.39 -12.77
CA ALA A 176 1.43 7.51 -12.92
C ALA A 176 2.76 7.32 -12.17
N HIS A 177 2.83 6.40 -11.20
CA HIS A 177 4.01 6.16 -10.36
C HIS A 177 4.32 4.68 -10.37
N ARG A 178 5.22 4.27 -11.26
CA ARG A 178 5.52 2.87 -11.57
C ARG A 178 6.86 2.38 -11.03
N ASP A 179 7.51 3.14 -10.16
CA ASP A 179 8.86 2.85 -9.66
C ASP A 179 8.98 1.48 -8.96
N LEU A 180 7.89 0.97 -8.34
CA LEU A 180 7.87 -0.37 -7.75
C LEU A 180 8.17 -1.48 -8.77
N GLU A 181 7.84 -1.26 -10.05
CA GLU A 181 8.02 -2.25 -11.11
C GLU A 181 9.49 -2.47 -11.48
N ARG A 182 10.43 -1.60 -11.01
CA ARG A 182 11.87 -1.76 -11.28
C ARG A 182 12.47 -2.95 -10.56
N ASP A 183 12.28 -3.05 -9.25
CA ASP A 183 12.89 -4.11 -8.43
C ASP A 183 11.99 -4.61 -7.29
N ILE A 184 11.13 -3.76 -6.73
CA ILE A 184 10.28 -4.10 -5.57
C ILE A 184 9.30 -5.23 -5.91
N VAL A 185 8.63 -5.17 -7.07
CA VAL A 185 7.68 -6.22 -7.49
C VAL A 185 8.41 -7.57 -7.65
N HIS A 186 9.63 -7.55 -8.18
CA HIS A 186 10.45 -8.75 -8.33
C HIS A 186 10.92 -9.28 -6.99
N MET A 187 11.36 -8.40 -6.10
CA MET A 187 11.73 -8.75 -4.72
C MET A 187 10.54 -9.36 -3.99
N CYS A 188 9.35 -8.77 -4.06
CA CYS A 188 8.16 -9.32 -3.41
C CYS A 188 7.80 -10.72 -3.92
N ARG A 189 7.99 -10.97 -5.23
CA ARG A 189 7.78 -12.29 -5.82
C ARG A 189 8.80 -13.32 -5.30
N ASP A 190 10.07 -12.95 -5.22
CA ASP A 190 11.16 -13.82 -4.75
C ASP A 190 11.06 -14.13 -3.26
N GLU A 191 10.58 -13.17 -2.47
CA GLU A 191 10.42 -13.26 -1.02
C GLU A 191 9.02 -13.74 -0.57
N ASP A 192 8.17 -14.19 -1.51
CA ASP A 192 6.77 -14.61 -1.25
C ASP A 192 5.94 -13.56 -0.48
N MET A 193 6.15 -12.28 -0.78
CA MET A 193 5.48 -11.16 -0.11
C MET A 193 4.29 -10.65 -0.91
N ALA A 194 3.20 -10.33 -0.23
CA ALA A 194 2.10 -9.56 -0.80
C ALA A 194 2.47 -8.07 -0.97
N ILE A 195 1.81 -7.40 -1.91
CA ILE A 195 2.00 -5.97 -2.17
C ILE A 195 0.74 -5.20 -1.80
N ALA A 196 0.86 -4.18 -0.95
CA ALA A 196 -0.22 -3.29 -0.54
C ALA A 196 0.03 -1.86 -1.07
N PRO A 197 -0.30 -1.56 -2.35
CA PRO A 197 0.00 -0.25 -2.92
C PRO A 197 -0.80 0.86 -2.25
N TRP A 198 -0.12 1.95 -1.87
CA TRP A 198 -0.79 3.19 -1.56
C TRP A 198 -0.73 4.16 -2.75
N GLY A 199 -1.70 5.07 -2.82
CA GLY A 199 -1.77 6.05 -3.89
C GLY A 199 -2.25 5.51 -5.24
N SER A 200 -2.81 4.30 -5.30
CA SER A 200 -3.28 3.64 -6.53
C SER A 200 -4.32 4.47 -7.30
N LEU A 201 -5.10 5.27 -6.59
CA LEU A 201 -6.09 6.19 -7.16
C LEU A 201 -5.52 7.58 -7.47
N GLY A 202 -4.19 7.71 -7.62
CA GLY A 202 -3.51 8.97 -7.88
C GLY A 202 -3.51 9.96 -6.72
N GLY A 203 -3.73 9.50 -5.48
CA GLY A 203 -3.82 10.39 -4.31
C GLY A 203 -4.97 11.41 -4.38
N GLY A 204 -5.94 11.22 -5.27
CA GLY A 204 -7.04 12.13 -5.57
C GLY A 204 -6.81 13.00 -6.81
N ASN A 205 -5.74 12.75 -7.59
CA ASN A 205 -5.42 13.49 -8.82
C ASN A 205 -6.01 12.85 -10.09
N PHE A 206 -6.36 11.55 -10.06
CA PHE A 206 -7.04 10.92 -11.21
C PHE A 206 -8.50 11.37 -11.27
N LYS A 207 -8.74 12.40 -12.06
CA LYS A 207 -10.01 13.10 -12.22
C LYS A 207 -10.19 13.56 -13.64
N THR A 208 -11.45 13.70 -14.08
CA THR A 208 -11.76 14.43 -15.30
C THR A 208 -11.40 15.92 -15.15
N GLU A 209 -11.31 16.64 -16.25
CA GLU A 209 -11.06 18.09 -16.21
C GLU A 209 -12.16 18.82 -15.42
N GLU A 210 -13.42 18.41 -15.59
CA GLU A 210 -14.57 18.97 -14.86
C GLU A 210 -14.46 18.70 -13.35
N GLN A 211 -14.12 17.47 -12.97
CA GLN A 211 -13.92 17.10 -11.56
C GLN A 211 -12.74 17.85 -10.94
N ARG A 212 -11.69 18.15 -11.70
CA ARG A 212 -10.56 18.96 -11.21
C ARG A 212 -11.00 20.40 -10.90
N LYS A 213 -11.80 21.00 -11.79
CA LYS A 213 -12.33 22.37 -11.60
C LYS A 213 -13.28 22.48 -10.39
N ALA A 214 -14.06 21.42 -10.11
CA ALA A 214 -15.03 21.37 -9.01
C ALA A 214 -14.46 20.84 -7.68
N SER A 215 -13.17 20.49 -7.60
CA SER A 215 -12.62 19.71 -6.51
C SER A 215 -12.49 20.46 -5.20
N THR A 216 -13.05 19.88 -4.13
CA THR A 216 -12.86 20.26 -2.71
C THR A 216 -11.91 19.32 -1.96
N GLY A 217 -11.20 18.42 -2.68
CA GLY A 217 -10.33 17.38 -2.12
C GLY A 217 -8.95 17.89 -1.68
N ARG A 218 -7.97 16.98 -1.70
CA ARG A 218 -6.57 17.30 -1.41
C ARG A 218 -6.10 18.47 -2.26
N LYS A 219 -5.37 19.40 -1.63
CA LYS A 219 -4.84 20.61 -2.27
C LYS A 219 -3.43 20.40 -2.86
N ILE A 220 -3.18 19.22 -3.43
CA ILE A 220 -1.93 18.92 -4.13
C ILE A 220 -2.22 18.94 -5.62
N PRO A 221 -1.65 19.89 -6.38
CA PRO A 221 -1.91 19.97 -7.82
C PRO A 221 -1.30 18.74 -8.53
N PRO A 222 -2.00 18.19 -9.55
CA PRO A 222 -1.46 17.12 -10.37
C PRO A 222 -0.27 17.61 -11.19
N ASN A 223 0.70 16.73 -11.43
CA ASN A 223 1.75 16.95 -12.42
C ASN A 223 1.26 16.54 -13.82
N GLU A 224 2.06 16.85 -14.85
CA GLU A 224 1.73 16.57 -16.26
C GLU A 224 1.46 15.06 -16.49
N THR A 225 2.25 14.18 -15.93
CA THR A 225 2.05 12.73 -16.06
C THR A 225 0.71 12.29 -15.47
N GLU A 226 0.33 12.80 -14.30
CA GLU A 226 -0.96 12.49 -13.66
C GLU A 226 -2.15 13.02 -14.48
N ILE A 227 -1.99 14.16 -15.16
CA ILE A 227 -3.00 14.70 -16.08
C ILE A 227 -3.15 13.78 -17.29
N ASN A 228 -2.06 13.46 -17.98
CA ASN A 228 -2.06 12.61 -19.17
C ASN A 228 -2.60 11.19 -18.86
N ILE A 229 -2.23 10.63 -17.71
CA ILE A 229 -2.79 9.35 -17.22
C ILE A 229 -4.30 9.49 -16.98
N SER A 230 -4.76 10.58 -16.36
CA SER A 230 -6.20 10.77 -16.11
C SER A 230 -7.02 10.75 -17.40
N GLU A 231 -6.50 11.34 -18.48
CA GLU A 231 -7.17 11.35 -19.79
C GLU A 231 -7.30 9.93 -20.39
N VAL A 232 -6.26 9.11 -20.25
CA VAL A 232 -6.32 7.72 -20.71
C VAL A 232 -7.27 6.90 -19.87
N LEU A 233 -7.20 7.03 -18.54
CA LEU A 233 -8.11 6.35 -17.62
C LEU A 233 -9.57 6.75 -17.89
N GLU A 234 -9.84 8.01 -18.22
CA GLU A 234 -11.16 8.51 -18.57
C GLU A 234 -11.69 7.86 -19.86
N ARG A 235 -10.88 7.79 -20.93
CA ARG A 235 -11.27 7.12 -22.17
C ARG A 235 -11.64 5.66 -21.95
N ILE A 236 -10.83 4.92 -21.14
CA ILE A 236 -11.12 3.54 -20.79
C ILE A 236 -12.36 3.43 -19.92
N ALA A 237 -12.55 4.34 -18.96
CA ALA A 237 -13.71 4.37 -18.08
C ALA A 237 -15.02 4.56 -18.87
N ILE A 238 -15.03 5.48 -19.86
CA ILE A 238 -16.16 5.69 -20.77
C ILE A 238 -16.45 4.42 -21.56
N ARG A 239 -15.42 3.80 -22.17
CA ARG A 239 -15.55 2.57 -22.97
C ARG A 239 -16.12 1.41 -22.16
N LYS A 240 -15.78 1.32 -20.87
CA LYS A 240 -16.20 0.24 -19.95
C LYS A 240 -17.41 0.62 -19.08
N ASN A 241 -17.97 1.82 -19.27
CA ASN A 241 -19.08 2.35 -18.46
C ASN A 241 -18.81 2.26 -16.95
N THR A 242 -17.65 2.78 -16.52
CA THR A 242 -17.17 2.76 -15.14
C THR A 242 -16.51 4.10 -14.75
N LEU A 243 -15.90 4.15 -13.57
CA LEU A 243 -15.22 5.34 -13.06
C LEU A 243 -13.72 5.32 -13.37
N ILE A 244 -13.09 6.50 -13.50
CA ILE A 244 -11.64 6.66 -13.65
C ILE A 244 -10.90 5.93 -12.51
N THR A 245 -11.37 6.09 -11.28
CA THR A 245 -10.78 5.46 -10.09
C THR A 245 -10.89 3.94 -10.13
N SER A 246 -11.95 3.39 -10.71
CA SER A 246 -12.11 1.95 -10.90
C SER A 246 -11.08 1.39 -11.89
N VAL A 247 -10.84 2.09 -13.00
CA VAL A 247 -9.80 1.73 -13.97
C VAL A 247 -8.41 1.80 -13.32
N ALA A 248 -8.13 2.87 -12.55
CA ALA A 248 -6.86 3.04 -11.85
C ALA A 248 -6.59 1.92 -10.82
N GLN A 249 -7.61 1.50 -10.09
CA GLN A 249 -7.50 0.40 -9.13
C GLN A 249 -7.27 -0.94 -9.84
N ALA A 250 -8.07 -1.24 -10.87
CA ALA A 250 -7.93 -2.45 -11.66
C ALA A 250 -6.55 -2.53 -12.32
N TYR A 251 -5.98 -1.41 -12.78
CA TYR A 251 -4.65 -1.38 -13.38
C TYR A 251 -3.58 -1.96 -12.45
N VAL A 252 -3.48 -1.51 -11.19
CA VAL A 252 -2.45 -2.03 -10.28
C VAL A 252 -2.69 -3.47 -9.87
N THR A 253 -3.96 -3.89 -9.70
CA THR A 253 -4.28 -5.28 -9.36
C THR A 253 -4.00 -6.26 -10.50
N HIS A 254 -3.99 -5.78 -11.75
CA HIS A 254 -3.69 -6.60 -12.94
C HIS A 254 -2.18 -6.67 -13.27
N LYS A 255 -1.32 -5.92 -12.54
CA LYS A 255 0.13 -5.90 -12.80
C LYS A 255 0.91 -7.06 -12.19
N ALA A 256 0.50 -7.54 -11.03
CA ALA A 256 1.21 -8.60 -10.30
C ALA A 256 0.23 -9.46 -9.47
N PRO A 257 0.60 -10.69 -9.10
CA PRO A 257 -0.17 -11.47 -8.14
C PRO A 257 -0.11 -10.85 -6.73
N PHE A 258 -1.12 -11.17 -5.91
CA PHE A 258 -1.19 -10.78 -4.50
C PHE A 258 -1.06 -9.27 -4.25
N VAL A 259 -1.71 -8.47 -5.09
CA VAL A 259 -1.78 -7.00 -4.96
C VAL A 259 -3.09 -6.59 -4.31
N PHE A 260 -3.00 -5.91 -3.17
CA PHE A 260 -4.14 -5.47 -2.35
C PHE A 260 -4.07 -3.95 -2.13
N PRO A 261 -4.65 -3.12 -3.03
CA PRO A 261 -4.52 -1.67 -2.94
C PRO A 261 -5.10 -1.10 -1.65
N ILE A 262 -4.33 -0.23 -0.99
CA ILE A 262 -4.84 0.57 0.13
C ILE A 262 -5.66 1.71 -0.45
N VAL A 263 -6.96 1.59 -0.30
CA VAL A 263 -7.91 2.60 -0.76
C VAL A 263 -8.45 3.40 0.42
N GLY A 264 -8.82 4.62 0.16
CA GLY A 264 -9.41 5.50 1.15
C GLY A 264 -10.33 6.52 0.48
N GLY A 265 -11.17 7.11 1.28
CA GLY A 265 -12.11 8.13 0.83
C GLY A 265 -12.55 9.00 2.01
N ARG A 266 -13.48 9.91 1.75
CA ARG A 266 -14.11 10.76 2.75
C ARG A 266 -15.64 10.58 2.78
N SER A 267 -16.14 9.60 2.02
CA SER A 267 -17.57 9.27 1.97
C SER A 267 -17.78 7.79 1.68
N VAL A 268 -18.94 7.29 2.06
CA VAL A 268 -19.38 5.93 1.74
C VAL A 268 -19.45 5.71 0.22
N ASP A 269 -19.84 6.73 -0.56
CA ASP A 269 -19.91 6.63 -2.03
C ASP A 269 -18.54 6.37 -2.66
N HIS A 270 -17.48 7.01 -2.15
CA HIS A 270 -16.12 6.72 -2.60
C HIS A 270 -15.72 5.26 -2.32
N LEU A 271 -16.08 4.76 -1.14
CA LEU A 271 -15.76 3.39 -0.77
C LEU A 271 -16.58 2.38 -1.58
N LYS A 272 -17.87 2.66 -1.80
CA LYS A 272 -18.73 1.85 -2.68
C LYS A 272 -18.13 1.71 -4.08
N ALA A 273 -17.73 2.82 -4.69
CA ALA A 273 -17.08 2.81 -6.00
C ALA A 273 -15.77 1.99 -6.01
N ASN A 274 -14.97 2.05 -4.94
CA ASN A 274 -13.74 1.25 -4.82
C ASN A 274 -14.04 -0.25 -4.68
N ILE A 275 -15.13 -0.64 -4.01
CA ILE A 275 -15.55 -2.04 -3.90
C ILE A 275 -16.08 -2.55 -5.24
N GLU A 276 -16.93 -1.78 -5.92
CA GLU A 276 -17.45 -2.11 -7.26
C GLU A 276 -16.32 -2.29 -8.29
N ALA A 277 -15.22 -1.55 -8.14
CA ALA A 277 -14.03 -1.66 -8.99
C ALA A 277 -13.37 -3.05 -8.95
N LEU A 278 -13.58 -3.85 -7.91
CA LEU A 278 -13.01 -5.21 -7.79
C LEU A 278 -13.56 -6.17 -8.85
N SER A 279 -14.72 -5.87 -9.44
CA SER A 279 -15.30 -6.64 -10.53
C SER A 279 -14.80 -6.23 -11.93
N LEU A 280 -14.07 -5.12 -12.04
CA LEU A 280 -13.62 -4.60 -13.33
C LEU A 280 -12.44 -5.40 -13.88
N LYS A 281 -12.58 -5.88 -15.13
CA LYS A 281 -11.51 -6.52 -15.87
C LYS A 281 -11.00 -5.60 -16.99
N LEU A 282 -9.70 -5.33 -16.97
CA LEU A 282 -8.99 -4.65 -18.06
C LEU A 282 -8.46 -5.71 -19.05
N THR A 283 -8.47 -5.37 -20.33
CA THR A 283 -7.83 -6.17 -21.38
C THR A 283 -6.34 -5.83 -21.48
N ASP A 284 -5.59 -6.66 -22.21
CA ASP A 284 -4.16 -6.39 -22.47
C ASP A 284 -3.98 -5.08 -23.24
N GLU A 285 -4.94 -4.73 -24.13
CA GLU A 285 -4.93 -3.47 -24.87
C GLU A 285 -5.17 -2.27 -23.94
N ASP A 286 -6.11 -2.38 -22.98
CA ASP A 286 -6.33 -1.35 -21.95
C ASP A 286 -5.06 -1.13 -21.12
N MET A 287 -4.43 -2.19 -20.68
CA MET A 287 -3.17 -2.14 -19.91
C MET A 287 -2.05 -1.47 -20.71
N GLN A 288 -1.92 -1.84 -21.98
CA GLN A 288 -0.89 -1.27 -22.87
C GLN A 288 -1.16 0.21 -23.18
N GLU A 289 -2.43 0.61 -23.35
CA GLU A 289 -2.81 2.02 -23.55
C GLU A 289 -2.35 2.89 -22.38
N ILE A 290 -2.53 2.41 -21.14
CA ILE A 290 -2.06 3.09 -19.93
C ILE A 290 -0.53 3.12 -19.86
N ASP A 291 0.14 1.97 -20.08
CA ASP A 291 1.59 1.84 -20.00
C ASP A 291 2.33 2.75 -20.98
N ASN A 292 1.74 3.02 -22.15
CA ASN A 292 2.34 3.87 -23.19
C ASN A 292 2.40 5.36 -22.82
N VAL A 293 1.59 5.80 -21.87
CA VAL A 293 1.57 7.20 -21.41
C VAL A 293 2.68 7.48 -20.41
N ALA A 294 2.85 6.59 -19.42
CA ALA A 294 3.90 6.72 -18.42
C ALA A 294 4.94 5.60 -18.63
N LYS A 295 5.82 5.81 -19.60
CA LYS A 295 6.89 4.84 -19.87
C LYS A 295 7.79 4.65 -18.66
N LEU A 296 8.01 3.41 -18.30
CA LEU A 296 8.90 3.04 -17.22
C LEU A 296 10.34 2.87 -17.74
N ASP A 297 11.28 3.63 -17.21
CA ASP A 297 12.69 3.32 -17.33
C ASP A 297 13.08 2.35 -16.21
N LEU A 298 13.40 1.13 -16.59
CA LEU A 298 13.83 0.08 -15.65
C LEU A 298 15.20 0.38 -15.02
N GLY A 299 16.00 1.25 -15.63
CA GLY A 299 17.36 1.50 -15.20
C GLY A 299 18.33 0.33 -15.52
N PHE A 300 19.64 0.61 -15.41
CA PHE A 300 20.66 -0.40 -15.56
C PHE A 300 20.71 -1.33 -14.32
N PRO A 301 20.89 -2.65 -14.48
CA PRO A 301 21.13 -3.41 -15.73
C PRO A 301 19.86 -3.86 -16.46
N LEU A 302 18.67 -3.66 -15.91
CA LEU A 302 17.43 -4.27 -16.40
C LEU A 302 17.06 -3.77 -17.80
N ASN A 303 17.23 -2.49 -18.10
CA ASN A 303 16.93 -1.92 -19.41
C ASN A 303 17.84 -2.48 -20.52
N MET A 304 19.09 -2.85 -20.19
CA MET A 304 19.99 -3.52 -21.12
C MET A 304 19.57 -4.99 -21.37
N LEU A 305 19.11 -5.68 -20.33
CA LEU A 305 18.77 -7.11 -20.40
C LEU A 305 17.37 -7.37 -20.98
N TRP A 306 16.42 -6.49 -20.71
CA TRP A 306 15.01 -6.69 -20.99
C TRP A 306 14.37 -5.60 -21.88
N GLY A 307 15.12 -4.54 -22.19
CA GLY A 307 14.57 -3.37 -22.88
C GLY A 307 13.57 -2.61 -22.02
N ASP A 308 12.45 -2.22 -22.61
CA ASP A 308 11.39 -1.43 -21.92
C ASP A 308 10.36 -2.31 -21.18
N LYS A 309 10.58 -3.62 -21.15
CA LYS A 309 9.60 -4.57 -20.59
C LYS A 309 10.03 -5.06 -19.22
N VAL A 310 9.08 -5.09 -18.31
CA VAL A 310 9.28 -5.75 -17.02
C VAL A 310 9.60 -7.23 -17.23
N PRO A 311 10.63 -7.77 -16.55
CA PRO A 311 11.01 -9.18 -16.67
C PRO A 311 9.82 -10.13 -16.38
N ASP A 312 9.45 -10.93 -17.37
CA ASP A 312 8.33 -11.87 -17.26
C ASP A 312 8.75 -13.32 -17.62
N HIS A 313 9.87 -13.47 -18.32
CA HIS A 313 10.31 -14.78 -18.80
C HIS A 313 11.83 -14.80 -19.05
N PRO A 314 12.58 -15.74 -18.45
CA PRO A 314 14.03 -15.83 -18.63
C PRO A 314 14.47 -15.96 -20.08
N GLY A 315 13.70 -16.63 -20.93
CA GLY A 315 13.99 -16.79 -22.38
C GLY A 315 13.93 -15.49 -23.19
N LYS A 316 13.46 -14.37 -22.60
CA LYS A 316 13.48 -13.04 -23.22
C LYS A 316 14.69 -12.19 -22.82
N VAL A 317 15.57 -12.72 -21.97
CA VAL A 317 16.82 -12.05 -21.60
C VAL A 317 17.70 -11.89 -22.83
N PHE A 318 18.35 -10.71 -22.94
CA PHE A 318 19.24 -10.38 -24.01
C PHE A 318 20.23 -11.53 -24.31
N MET A 319 20.28 -11.95 -25.57
CA MET A 319 21.11 -13.05 -26.12
C MET A 319 20.80 -14.47 -25.58
N LEU A 320 20.03 -14.68 -24.52
CA LEU A 320 19.76 -16.03 -24.07
C LEU A 320 18.96 -16.86 -25.09
N PHE A 321 18.01 -16.22 -25.78
CA PHE A 321 17.22 -16.85 -26.85
C PHE A 321 18.05 -17.36 -28.03
N GLN A 322 19.30 -16.90 -28.20
CA GLN A 322 20.23 -17.39 -29.25
C GLN A 322 20.73 -18.80 -28.94
N ALA A 323 20.69 -19.24 -27.68
CA ALA A 323 21.10 -20.57 -27.27
C ALA A 323 20.01 -21.65 -27.48
N GLY A 324 18.76 -21.24 -27.62
CA GLY A 324 17.64 -22.13 -27.83
C GLY A 324 16.34 -21.62 -27.20
N THR A 325 15.27 -22.40 -27.33
CA THR A 325 13.97 -22.17 -26.71
C THR A 325 13.87 -23.01 -25.43
N TYR A 326 13.40 -22.41 -24.37
CA TYR A 326 13.24 -23.07 -23.07
C TYR A 326 11.77 -23.05 -22.66
N ASP A 327 11.29 -24.17 -22.14
CA ASP A 327 10.05 -24.22 -21.39
C ASP A 327 10.32 -23.83 -19.95
N HIS A 328 9.61 -22.81 -19.47
CA HIS A 328 9.73 -22.33 -18.09
C HIS A 328 8.42 -22.52 -17.36
N VAL A 329 8.51 -22.74 -16.05
CA VAL A 329 7.35 -22.66 -15.17
C VAL A 329 6.74 -21.26 -15.30
N PRO A 330 5.49 -21.10 -15.69
CA PRO A 330 4.85 -19.79 -15.82
C PRO A 330 4.89 -19.03 -14.49
N LEU A 331 5.16 -17.75 -14.54
CA LEU A 331 5.03 -16.89 -13.37
C LEU A 331 3.58 -16.85 -12.90
N ALA A 332 3.37 -16.70 -11.59
CA ALA A 332 2.04 -16.50 -11.01
C ALA A 332 1.36 -15.29 -11.65
N LYS A 333 0.10 -15.48 -12.05
CA LYS A 333 -0.70 -14.44 -12.69
C LYS A 333 -1.44 -13.60 -11.64
N PRO A 334 -1.77 -12.34 -11.96
CA PRO A 334 -2.68 -11.55 -11.16
C PRO A 334 -4.01 -12.27 -10.91
N ILE A 335 -4.61 -12.02 -9.76
CA ILE A 335 -5.95 -12.50 -9.44
C ILE A 335 -6.94 -11.70 -10.29
N ALA A 336 -7.53 -12.33 -11.29
CA ALA A 336 -8.56 -11.71 -12.11
C ALA A 336 -9.93 -11.85 -11.42
N PRO A 337 -10.85 -10.87 -11.62
CA PRO A 337 -12.23 -11.02 -11.19
C PRO A 337 -12.84 -12.31 -11.77
N ALA A 338 -13.65 -13.02 -10.99
CA ALA A 338 -14.44 -14.14 -11.50
C ALA A 338 -15.29 -13.66 -12.69
N HIS A 339 -15.42 -14.50 -13.70
CA HIS A 339 -16.20 -14.14 -14.89
C HIS A 339 -17.58 -13.64 -14.47
N GLN A 340 -17.94 -12.42 -14.89
CA GLN A 340 -19.35 -12.08 -15.01
C GLN A 340 -19.90 -12.99 -16.09
N GLY A 341 -20.69 -13.98 -15.69
CA GLY A 341 -21.43 -14.83 -16.60
C GLY A 341 -22.49 -14.04 -17.36
#